data_6adb7f20113e0a370fb8b9cc29a92229
#
_entry.id   6adb7f20113e0a370fb8b9cc29a92229
#
_cell.length_a   1.000
_cell.length_b   1.000
_cell.length_c   1.000
_cell.angle_alpha   90.00
_cell.angle_beta   90.00
_cell.angle_gamma   90.00
#
_symmetry.space_group_name_H-M   'P 1'
#
loop_
_entity.id
_entity.type
_entity.pdbx_description
1 polymer ?
#
loop_
_entity_poly.entity_id
_entity_poly.type
_entity_poly.pdbx_seq_one_letter_code
_entity_poly.pdbx_strand_id
1 'polypeptide(L)'
;MQAFNGSIVAIVTPMMADGQVDYASLENLIDWHIASGTNGIVSVGTTGESSTLEIQEHLNVIKHTIDYSNSRIPIIAGTGGNSTKEAIDLTVESKILGADGALLVTPYYNKPSQVGLIKHYEAVADAVDIPQILYNVPTRTACDLEVASTSVLANHKNIVGIKEALDDPYRIKELINISNNTNDFIVLSGDDPTFFDSMLAGSHGVISVAANIFPKEVSSICRNVLDGNVNEAEKLNLLLSSFYDCLFVESNPIPVKWMLAKMGKINSAIRLPLTELNETYHNDILSKLKELEIL
;
A
#
# COMPACT_ATOMS: atom_id res chain seq x y z
N MET A 1 -7.25 18.68 -5.82
CA MET A 1 -7.35 17.51 -6.73
C MET A 1 -7.11 16.26 -5.90
N GLN A 2 -8.15 15.55 -5.47
CA GLN A 2 -7.98 14.29 -4.72
C GLN A 2 -7.67 13.17 -5.71
N ALA A 3 -6.41 13.03 -6.10
CA ALA A 3 -6.00 12.01 -7.05
C ALA A 3 -5.99 10.59 -6.45
N PHE A 4 -5.83 10.46 -5.12
CA PHE A 4 -5.65 9.18 -4.44
C PHE A 4 -6.61 9.06 -3.26
N ASN A 5 -7.76 8.41 -3.45
CA ASN A 5 -8.73 8.13 -2.40
C ASN A 5 -9.36 6.75 -2.58
N GLY A 6 -10.15 6.31 -1.61
CA GLY A 6 -10.84 5.02 -1.67
C GLY A 6 -9.91 3.83 -1.45
N SER A 7 -10.17 2.75 -2.20
CA SER A 7 -9.42 1.49 -2.10
C SER A 7 -8.21 1.52 -3.04
N ILE A 8 -7.02 1.59 -2.49
CA ILE A 8 -5.76 1.48 -3.22
C ILE A 8 -5.11 0.15 -2.81
N VAL A 9 -4.73 -0.69 -3.77
CA VAL A 9 -4.07 -1.95 -3.46
C VAL A 9 -2.55 -1.78 -3.38
N ALA A 10 -1.92 -2.30 -2.32
CA ALA A 10 -0.50 -2.61 -2.33
C ALA A 10 -0.33 -3.94 -3.06
N ILE A 11 -0.18 -3.92 -4.40
CA ILE A 11 -0.21 -5.13 -5.21
C ILE A 11 1.02 -6.00 -4.94
N VAL A 12 0.84 -7.33 -4.94
CA VAL A 12 1.96 -8.26 -4.91
C VAL A 12 2.73 -8.21 -6.23
N THR A 13 4.02 -8.56 -6.19
CA THR A 13 4.79 -8.86 -7.40
C THR A 13 4.78 -10.39 -7.60
N PRO A 14 4.00 -10.92 -8.57
CA PRO A 14 4.01 -12.34 -8.87
C PRO A 14 5.39 -12.79 -9.38
N MET A 15 5.77 -14.02 -9.03
CA MET A 15 7.04 -14.57 -9.42
C MET A 15 6.88 -15.99 -9.96
N MET A 16 7.70 -16.36 -10.94
CA MET A 16 7.85 -17.72 -11.45
C MET A 16 8.59 -18.59 -10.42
N ALA A 17 8.54 -19.91 -10.57
CA ALA A 17 9.18 -20.85 -9.65
C ALA A 17 10.71 -20.68 -9.54
N ASP A 18 11.35 -20.09 -10.53
CA ASP A 18 12.78 -19.75 -10.53
C ASP A 18 13.08 -18.37 -9.89
N GLY A 19 12.05 -17.66 -9.40
CA GLY A 19 12.15 -16.37 -8.77
C GLY A 19 12.16 -15.18 -9.74
N GLN A 20 12.02 -15.37 -11.05
CA GLN A 20 11.83 -14.27 -11.99
C GLN A 20 10.43 -13.67 -11.86
N VAL A 21 10.27 -12.39 -12.19
CA VAL A 21 8.96 -11.71 -12.16
C VAL A 21 8.02 -12.32 -13.20
N ASP A 22 6.82 -12.71 -12.77
CA ASP A 22 5.74 -13.21 -13.62
C ASP A 22 4.86 -12.05 -14.09
N TYR A 23 5.25 -11.40 -15.16
CA TYR A 23 4.52 -10.26 -15.73
C TYR A 23 3.11 -10.63 -16.21
N ALA A 24 2.92 -11.86 -16.72
CA ALA A 24 1.60 -12.30 -17.19
C ALA A 24 0.59 -12.41 -16.02
N SER A 25 1.01 -12.96 -14.88
CA SER A 25 0.19 -12.98 -13.70
C SER A 25 -0.04 -11.57 -13.15
N LEU A 26 0.94 -10.67 -13.23
CA LEU A 26 0.78 -9.26 -12.82
C LEU A 26 -0.28 -8.55 -13.67
N GLU A 27 -0.28 -8.73 -14.98
CA GLU A 27 -1.29 -8.21 -15.91
C GLU A 27 -2.70 -8.68 -15.53
N ASN A 28 -2.85 -9.97 -15.27
CA ASN A 28 -4.14 -10.54 -14.83
C ASN A 28 -4.63 -9.94 -13.50
N LEU A 29 -3.72 -9.71 -12.55
CA LEU A 29 -4.06 -9.04 -11.30
C LEU A 29 -4.49 -7.58 -11.52
N ILE A 30 -3.78 -6.83 -12.37
CA ILE A 30 -4.13 -5.44 -12.71
C ILE A 30 -5.55 -5.39 -13.31
N ASP A 31 -5.87 -6.24 -14.28
CA ASP A 31 -7.19 -6.29 -14.88
C ASP A 31 -8.27 -6.68 -13.86
N TRP A 32 -7.98 -7.62 -12.97
CA TRP A 32 -8.89 -7.99 -11.90
C TRP A 32 -9.18 -6.84 -10.94
N HIS A 33 -8.15 -6.07 -10.55
CA HIS A 33 -8.32 -4.88 -9.71
C HIS A 33 -9.16 -3.81 -10.40
N ILE A 34 -8.89 -3.51 -11.66
CA ILE A 34 -9.65 -2.55 -12.44
C ILE A 34 -11.13 -2.97 -12.52
N ALA A 35 -11.39 -4.23 -12.86
CA ALA A 35 -12.75 -4.78 -12.95
C ALA A 35 -13.49 -4.80 -11.60
N SER A 36 -12.75 -4.88 -10.49
CA SER A 36 -13.28 -4.89 -9.12
C SER A 36 -13.54 -3.48 -8.55
N GLY A 37 -13.16 -2.41 -9.26
CA GLY A 37 -13.38 -1.03 -8.85
C GLY A 37 -12.32 -0.49 -7.88
N THR A 38 -11.13 -1.07 -7.84
CA THR A 38 -9.97 -0.53 -7.13
C THR A 38 -9.64 0.88 -7.66
N ASN A 39 -9.31 1.81 -6.77
CA ASN A 39 -9.11 3.22 -7.11
C ASN A 39 -7.65 3.59 -7.44
N GLY A 40 -6.70 2.73 -7.11
CA GLY A 40 -5.28 2.93 -7.39
C GLY A 40 -4.46 1.69 -7.08
N ILE A 41 -3.26 1.61 -7.66
CA ILE A 41 -2.32 0.51 -7.44
C ILE A 41 -0.99 1.10 -6.94
N VAL A 42 -0.51 0.61 -5.79
CA VAL A 42 0.88 0.81 -5.37
C VAL A 42 1.69 -0.33 -5.96
N SER A 43 2.55 -0.02 -6.92
CA SER A 43 3.52 -0.95 -7.52
C SER A 43 4.82 -0.94 -6.73
N VAL A 44 5.34 -2.12 -6.41
CA VAL A 44 6.62 -2.32 -5.70
C VAL A 44 6.69 -1.59 -4.34
N GLY A 45 5.59 -1.64 -3.56
CA GLY A 45 5.64 -1.35 -2.13
C GLY A 45 6.18 -2.54 -1.33
N THR A 46 5.99 -2.54 0.00
CA THR A 46 6.37 -3.65 0.89
C THR A 46 5.77 -4.97 0.43
N THR A 47 4.47 -4.97 0.11
CA THR A 47 3.72 -6.15 -0.38
C THR A 47 4.23 -6.63 -1.75
N GLY A 48 4.76 -5.71 -2.56
CA GLY A 48 5.40 -6.00 -3.84
C GLY A 48 6.86 -6.47 -3.74
N GLU A 49 7.35 -6.79 -2.54
CA GLU A 49 8.71 -7.29 -2.29
C GLU A 49 9.82 -6.33 -2.74
N SER A 50 9.62 -5.02 -2.57
CA SER A 50 10.61 -3.98 -2.97
C SER A 50 12.03 -4.24 -2.46
N SER A 51 12.17 -4.86 -1.28
CA SER A 51 13.47 -5.10 -0.64
C SER A 51 14.28 -6.24 -1.28
N THR A 52 13.68 -7.07 -2.12
CA THR A 52 14.32 -8.23 -2.77
C THR A 52 14.36 -8.12 -4.31
N LEU A 53 13.90 -6.99 -4.84
CA LEU A 53 14.06 -6.63 -6.25
C LEU A 53 15.32 -5.77 -6.41
N GLU A 54 16.18 -6.12 -7.35
CA GLU A 54 17.28 -5.24 -7.74
C GLU A 54 16.73 -3.95 -8.38
N ILE A 55 17.46 -2.84 -8.30
CA ILE A 55 16.98 -1.51 -8.73
C ILE A 55 16.40 -1.54 -10.15
N GLN A 56 17.10 -2.18 -11.10
CA GLN A 56 16.60 -2.25 -12.48
C GLN A 56 15.33 -3.08 -12.61
N GLU A 57 15.23 -4.18 -11.87
CA GLU A 57 14.04 -5.03 -11.85
C GLU A 57 12.86 -4.30 -11.18
N HIS A 58 13.11 -3.59 -10.09
CA HIS A 58 12.15 -2.71 -9.41
C HIS A 58 11.53 -1.72 -10.40
N LEU A 59 12.37 -0.99 -11.12
CA LEU A 59 11.93 -0.03 -12.15
C LEU A 59 11.20 -0.71 -13.32
N ASN A 60 11.62 -1.91 -13.72
CA ASN A 60 10.96 -2.67 -14.77
C ASN A 60 9.55 -3.11 -14.38
N VAL A 61 9.34 -3.51 -13.11
CA VAL A 61 7.99 -3.86 -12.60
C VAL A 61 7.10 -2.62 -12.58
N ILE A 62 7.60 -1.47 -12.10
CA ILE A 62 6.84 -0.21 -12.11
C ILE A 62 6.47 0.16 -13.55
N LYS A 63 7.46 0.15 -14.46
CA LYS A 63 7.23 0.46 -15.88
C LYS A 63 6.16 -0.43 -16.49
N HIS A 64 6.29 -1.75 -16.28
CA HIS A 64 5.32 -2.71 -16.81
C HIS A 64 3.92 -2.47 -16.26
N THR A 65 3.79 -2.20 -14.96
CA THR A 65 2.51 -1.86 -14.32
C THR A 65 1.88 -0.61 -14.96
N ILE A 66 2.66 0.43 -15.20
CA ILE A 66 2.21 1.68 -15.85
C ILE A 66 1.78 1.40 -17.30
N ASP A 67 2.64 0.79 -18.08
CA ASP A 67 2.40 0.53 -19.51
C ASP A 67 1.14 -0.34 -19.70
N TYR A 68 1.01 -1.42 -18.93
CA TYR A 68 -0.12 -2.33 -19.04
C TYR A 68 -1.43 -1.71 -18.53
N SER A 69 -1.39 -0.96 -17.44
CA SER A 69 -2.58 -0.28 -16.93
C SER A 69 -3.13 0.75 -17.92
N ASN A 70 -2.27 1.33 -18.76
CA ASN A 70 -2.61 2.26 -19.84
C ASN A 70 -3.58 3.37 -19.37
N SER A 71 -3.26 4.01 -18.26
CA SER A 71 -4.05 5.08 -17.62
C SER A 71 -5.48 4.68 -17.21
N ARG A 72 -5.80 3.39 -17.15
CA ARG A 72 -7.11 2.90 -16.68
C ARG A 72 -7.27 3.03 -15.16
N ILE A 73 -6.17 3.14 -14.45
CA ILE A 73 -6.10 3.26 -12.98
C ILE A 73 -4.80 3.99 -12.61
N PRO A 74 -4.80 4.87 -11.60
CA PRO A 74 -3.58 5.53 -11.14
C PRO A 74 -2.55 4.55 -10.59
N ILE A 75 -1.28 4.75 -10.93
CA ILE A 75 -0.15 3.94 -10.45
C ILE A 75 0.76 4.78 -9.54
N ILE A 76 0.91 4.32 -8.32
CA ILE A 76 1.78 4.90 -7.30
C ILE A 76 3.03 4.01 -7.19
N ALA A 77 4.19 4.55 -7.45
CA ALA A 77 5.45 3.81 -7.35
C ALA A 77 5.95 3.77 -5.89
N GLY A 78 6.31 2.60 -5.38
CA GLY A 78 7.02 2.48 -4.11
C GLY A 78 8.48 2.86 -4.30
N THR A 79 8.90 4.02 -3.83
CA THR A 79 10.25 4.56 -4.05
C THR A 79 10.99 4.93 -2.77
N GLY A 80 10.39 4.70 -1.61
CA GLY A 80 11.02 4.96 -0.31
C GLY A 80 12.20 4.03 -0.03
N GLY A 81 13.23 4.57 0.59
CA GLY A 81 14.43 3.84 0.99
C GLY A 81 15.07 4.48 2.22
N ASN A 82 16.06 3.81 2.81
CA ASN A 82 16.82 4.34 3.95
C ASN A 82 18.01 5.22 3.55
N SER A 83 18.27 5.33 2.25
CA SER A 83 19.18 6.28 1.64
C SER A 83 18.40 7.38 0.93
N THR A 84 18.58 8.64 1.34
CA THR A 84 17.92 9.79 0.68
C THR A 84 18.24 9.86 -0.81
N LYS A 85 19.50 9.57 -1.18
CA LYS A 85 19.92 9.56 -2.59
C LYS A 85 19.18 8.50 -3.41
N GLU A 86 19.07 7.28 -2.89
CA GLU A 86 18.35 6.19 -3.56
C GLU A 86 16.86 6.51 -3.70
N ALA A 87 16.24 7.04 -2.64
CA ALA A 87 14.83 7.47 -2.70
C ALA A 87 14.62 8.57 -3.77
N ILE A 88 15.54 9.52 -3.90
CA ILE A 88 15.49 10.54 -4.96
C ILE A 88 15.62 9.87 -6.34
N ASP A 89 16.65 9.02 -6.53
CA ASP A 89 16.90 8.39 -7.83
C ASP A 89 15.70 7.52 -8.28
N LEU A 90 15.17 6.68 -7.39
CA LEU A 90 14.00 5.86 -7.69
C LEU A 90 12.76 6.71 -7.99
N THR A 91 12.56 7.83 -7.28
CA THR A 91 11.40 8.72 -7.51
C THR A 91 11.55 9.47 -8.85
N VAL A 92 12.76 9.91 -9.20
CA VAL A 92 13.05 10.53 -10.51
C VAL A 92 12.74 9.57 -11.65
N GLU A 93 13.30 8.35 -11.58
CA GLU A 93 13.08 7.33 -12.61
C GLU A 93 11.60 6.94 -12.71
N SER A 94 10.91 6.75 -11.58
CA SER A 94 9.47 6.43 -11.57
C SER A 94 8.62 7.53 -12.22
N LYS A 95 8.96 8.81 -11.98
CA LYS A 95 8.31 9.93 -12.67
C LYS A 95 8.57 9.90 -14.19
N ILE A 96 9.80 9.64 -14.61
CA ILE A 96 10.16 9.53 -16.05
C ILE A 96 9.38 8.38 -16.71
N LEU A 97 9.17 7.28 -15.99
CA LEU A 97 8.38 6.14 -16.44
C LEU A 97 6.87 6.43 -16.53
N GLY A 98 6.39 7.53 -15.93
CA GLY A 98 4.99 7.96 -15.99
C GLY A 98 4.14 7.57 -14.78
N ALA A 99 4.73 7.32 -13.62
CA ALA A 99 3.98 7.11 -12.38
C ALA A 99 3.16 8.36 -12.02
N ASP A 100 1.94 8.15 -11.50
CA ASP A 100 1.03 9.21 -11.07
C ASP A 100 1.40 9.77 -9.68
N GLY A 101 2.13 8.98 -8.88
CA GLY A 101 2.59 9.35 -7.54
C GLY A 101 3.69 8.43 -7.05
N ALA A 102 4.25 8.77 -5.89
CA ALA A 102 5.27 8.00 -5.20
C ALA A 102 4.85 7.71 -3.76
N LEU A 103 5.09 6.50 -3.26
CA LEU A 103 4.92 6.09 -1.87
C LEU A 103 6.29 5.94 -1.22
N LEU A 104 6.54 6.75 -0.20
CA LEU A 104 7.84 6.88 0.45
C LEU A 104 7.78 6.35 1.89
N VAL A 105 8.21 5.10 2.11
CA VAL A 105 8.31 4.53 3.46
C VAL A 105 9.37 5.28 4.27
N THR A 106 9.14 5.47 5.58
CA THR A 106 10.15 6.01 6.50
C THR A 106 11.45 5.23 6.40
N PRO A 107 12.63 5.90 6.43
CA PRO A 107 13.91 5.22 6.46
C PRO A 107 13.96 4.16 7.57
N TYR A 108 14.21 2.93 7.20
CA TYR A 108 14.30 1.78 8.08
C TYR A 108 15.74 1.50 8.47
N TYR A 109 15.96 0.83 9.60
CA TYR A 109 17.27 0.38 10.10
C TYR A 109 18.15 1.50 10.69
N ASN A 110 18.40 2.60 9.98
CA ASN A 110 19.29 3.69 10.39
C ASN A 110 18.66 4.71 11.36
N LYS A 111 17.35 4.61 11.61
CA LYS A 111 16.59 5.34 12.66
C LYS A 111 16.91 6.84 12.73
N PRO A 112 16.64 7.62 11.68
CA PRO A 112 16.88 9.05 11.71
C PRO A 112 16.01 9.75 12.78
N SER A 113 16.50 10.88 13.28
CA SER A 113 15.71 11.77 14.14
C SER A 113 14.59 12.44 13.37
N GLN A 114 13.60 13.07 14.04
CA GLN A 114 12.52 13.80 13.39
C GLN A 114 13.04 14.88 12.43
N VAL A 115 14.09 15.60 12.82
CA VAL A 115 14.78 16.57 11.93
C VAL A 115 15.37 15.88 10.70
N GLY A 116 15.93 14.69 10.87
CA GLY A 116 16.45 13.88 9.77
C GLY A 116 15.34 13.42 8.83
N LEU A 117 14.19 12.99 9.35
CA LEU A 117 13.02 12.60 8.56
C LEU A 117 12.47 13.77 7.75
N ILE A 118 12.29 14.94 8.38
CA ILE A 118 11.83 16.15 7.68
C ILE A 118 12.77 16.46 6.51
N LYS A 119 14.07 16.56 6.76
CA LYS A 119 15.05 16.84 5.71
C LYS A 119 15.11 15.78 4.61
N HIS A 120 14.92 14.51 4.97
CA HIS A 120 14.88 13.42 4.00
C HIS A 120 13.71 13.59 3.02
N TYR A 121 12.51 13.79 3.53
CA TYR A 121 11.32 13.93 2.70
C TYR A 121 11.30 15.25 1.91
N GLU A 122 11.72 16.36 2.53
CA GLU A 122 11.89 17.64 1.81
C GLU A 122 12.88 17.48 0.64
N ALA A 123 14.03 16.81 0.85
CA ALA A 123 15.02 16.61 -0.21
C ALA A 123 14.46 15.79 -1.39
N VAL A 124 13.63 14.78 -1.14
CA VAL A 124 12.97 14.01 -2.21
C VAL A 124 11.91 14.87 -2.91
N ALA A 125 11.10 15.60 -2.13
CA ALA A 125 10.03 16.43 -2.65
C ALA A 125 10.54 17.64 -3.46
N ASP A 126 11.65 18.24 -3.03
CA ASP A 126 12.33 19.30 -3.77
C ASP A 126 12.93 18.82 -5.10
N ALA A 127 13.49 17.60 -5.08
CA ALA A 127 14.17 17.03 -6.26
C ALA A 127 13.19 16.59 -7.35
N VAL A 128 11.95 16.18 -7.01
CA VAL A 128 11.05 15.55 -7.97
C VAL A 128 9.63 16.11 -7.85
N ASP A 129 9.18 16.78 -8.90
CA ASP A 129 7.84 17.36 -9.00
C ASP A 129 6.81 16.26 -9.37
N ILE A 130 6.46 15.41 -8.39
CA ILE A 130 5.46 14.35 -8.47
C ILE A 130 4.72 14.30 -7.14
N PRO A 131 3.41 13.96 -7.09
CA PRO A 131 2.69 13.73 -5.84
C PRO A 131 3.36 12.63 -5.00
N GLN A 132 3.67 12.92 -3.74
CA GLN A 132 4.36 12.02 -2.83
C GLN A 132 3.50 11.75 -1.60
N ILE A 133 3.34 10.49 -1.26
CA ILE A 133 2.63 10.01 -0.07
C ILE A 133 3.67 9.48 0.90
N LEU A 134 3.75 10.08 2.08
CA LEU A 134 4.58 9.60 3.18
C LEU A 134 4.03 8.25 3.66
N TYR A 135 4.90 7.33 4.08
CA TYR A 135 4.43 6.06 4.63
C TYR A 135 5.09 5.78 5.98
N ASN A 136 4.27 5.85 7.04
CA ASN A 136 4.67 5.55 8.40
C ASN A 136 4.24 4.14 8.80
N VAL A 137 5.22 3.30 9.19
CA VAL A 137 5.01 1.91 9.65
C VAL A 137 6.07 1.51 10.67
N PRO A 138 6.06 2.09 11.87
CA PRO A 138 7.13 1.91 12.86
C PRO A 138 7.40 0.46 13.26
N THR A 139 6.40 -0.40 13.21
CA THR A 139 6.51 -1.84 13.50
C THR A 139 7.47 -2.56 12.53
N ARG A 140 7.66 -2.02 11.31
CA ARG A 140 8.58 -2.56 10.30
C ARG A 140 9.89 -1.80 10.24
N THR A 141 9.82 -0.47 10.34
CA THR A 141 10.98 0.41 10.11
C THR A 141 11.77 0.69 11.38
N ALA A 142 11.19 0.45 12.56
CA ALA A 142 11.71 0.89 13.86
C ALA A 142 11.97 2.41 13.91
N CYS A 143 11.23 3.17 13.08
CA CYS A 143 11.32 4.61 12.94
C CYS A 143 9.91 5.18 12.79
N ASP A 144 9.51 6.08 13.69
CA ASP A 144 8.20 6.72 13.68
C ASP A 144 8.30 8.14 13.11
N LEU A 145 7.44 8.47 12.15
CA LEU A 145 7.25 9.82 11.67
C LEU A 145 6.14 10.48 12.52
N GLU A 146 6.52 11.28 13.49
CA GLU A 146 5.58 11.93 14.42
C GLU A 146 4.62 12.90 13.71
N VAL A 147 3.44 13.09 14.30
CA VAL A 147 2.40 13.99 13.78
C VAL A 147 2.93 15.42 13.59
N ALA A 148 3.77 15.91 14.52
CA ALA A 148 4.38 17.23 14.40
C ALA A 148 5.27 17.36 13.17
N SER A 149 6.05 16.33 12.85
CA SER A 149 6.89 16.29 11.64
C SER A 149 6.04 16.19 10.38
N THR A 150 4.98 15.39 10.41
CA THR A 150 4.00 15.31 9.33
C THR A 150 3.33 16.67 9.05
N SER A 151 3.00 17.42 10.10
CA SER A 151 2.43 18.76 9.97
C SER A 151 3.36 19.75 9.26
N VAL A 152 4.67 19.65 9.49
CA VAL A 152 5.66 20.45 8.76
C VAL A 152 5.68 20.05 7.28
N LEU A 153 5.79 18.75 7.02
CA LEU A 153 5.90 18.19 5.66
C LEU A 153 4.64 18.40 4.81
N ALA A 154 3.46 18.43 5.42
CA ALA A 154 2.19 18.66 4.73
C ALA A 154 2.09 20.03 4.05
N ASN A 155 2.96 20.99 4.39
CA ASN A 155 3.02 22.29 3.72
C ASN A 155 3.82 22.28 2.42
N HIS A 156 4.49 21.17 2.09
CA HIS A 156 5.25 21.06 0.84
C HIS A 156 4.33 20.66 -0.32
N LYS A 157 4.34 21.42 -1.42
CA LYS A 157 3.41 21.26 -2.56
C LYS A 157 3.39 19.85 -3.20
N ASN A 158 4.50 19.11 -3.11
CA ASN A 158 4.64 17.76 -3.68
C ASN A 158 4.33 16.66 -2.65
N ILE A 159 4.16 16.98 -1.37
CA ILE A 159 3.76 16.02 -0.34
C ILE A 159 2.24 16.11 -0.17
N VAL A 160 1.53 15.15 -0.78
CA VAL A 160 0.07 15.19 -0.91
C VAL A 160 -0.66 14.31 0.10
N GLY A 161 0.04 13.60 0.97
CA GLY A 161 -0.62 12.78 1.98
C GLY A 161 0.31 11.88 2.78
N ILE A 162 -0.32 11.13 3.66
CA ILE A 162 0.33 10.10 4.48
C ILE A 162 -0.47 8.80 4.45
N LYS A 163 0.23 7.68 4.33
CA LYS A 163 -0.24 6.34 4.69
C LYS A 163 0.21 6.06 6.12
N GLU A 164 -0.74 5.98 7.06
CA GLU A 164 -0.48 5.66 8.46
C GLU A 164 -0.87 4.22 8.77
N ALA A 165 0.08 3.43 9.27
CA ALA A 165 -0.13 2.01 9.57
C ALA A 165 -0.07 1.68 11.07
N LEU A 166 -0.12 2.68 11.93
CA LEU A 166 -0.33 2.46 13.36
C LEU A 166 -1.82 2.42 13.68
N ASP A 167 -2.21 1.42 14.47
CA ASP A 167 -3.54 1.35 15.10
C ASP A 167 -3.56 2.31 16.30
N ASP A 168 -3.73 3.62 16.01
CA ASP A 168 -3.87 4.67 17.01
C ASP A 168 -4.95 5.68 16.60
N PRO A 169 -6.18 5.55 17.12
CA PRO A 169 -7.28 6.43 16.77
C PRO A 169 -7.04 7.91 17.11
N TYR A 170 -6.23 8.21 18.13
CA TYR A 170 -5.90 9.60 18.47
C TYR A 170 -4.98 10.20 17.42
N ARG A 171 -3.98 9.45 17.01
CA ARG A 171 -3.05 9.84 15.94
C ARG A 171 -3.78 10.08 14.62
N ILE A 172 -4.69 9.17 14.25
CA ILE A 172 -5.51 9.32 13.04
C ILE A 172 -6.30 10.63 13.08
N LYS A 173 -6.93 10.97 14.21
CA LYS A 173 -7.65 12.24 14.36
C LYS A 173 -6.75 13.47 14.22
N GLU A 174 -5.54 13.42 14.76
CA GLU A 174 -4.57 14.50 14.62
C GLU A 174 -4.11 14.66 13.16
N LEU A 175 -3.86 13.57 12.44
CA LEU A 175 -3.53 13.58 11.02
C LEU A 175 -4.70 14.12 10.17
N ILE A 176 -5.93 13.72 10.46
CA ILE A 176 -7.12 14.24 9.79
C ILE A 176 -7.26 15.75 10.06
N ASN A 177 -6.96 16.23 11.28
CA ASN A 177 -6.95 17.65 11.56
C ASN A 177 -5.90 18.40 10.72
N ILE A 178 -4.72 17.84 10.49
CA ILE A 178 -3.73 18.41 9.55
C ILE A 178 -4.34 18.47 8.15
N SER A 179 -4.93 17.38 7.67
CA SER A 179 -5.59 17.32 6.36
C SER A 179 -6.66 18.40 6.19
N ASN A 180 -7.50 18.62 7.19
CA ASN A 180 -8.56 19.62 7.15
C ASN A 180 -8.05 21.07 7.14
N ASN A 181 -6.82 21.31 7.59
CA ASN A 181 -6.20 22.63 7.66
C ASN A 181 -5.10 22.85 6.61
N THR A 182 -4.88 21.89 5.73
CA THR A 182 -3.87 21.96 4.67
C THR A 182 -4.52 21.65 3.33
N ASN A 183 -4.20 22.43 2.30
CA ASN A 183 -4.74 22.17 0.97
C ASN A 183 -4.17 20.87 0.38
N ASP A 184 -5.06 20.03 -0.16
CA ASP A 184 -4.72 18.84 -0.93
C ASP A 184 -3.91 17.75 -0.18
N PHE A 185 -3.83 17.78 1.17
CA PHE A 185 -3.18 16.74 1.95
C PHE A 185 -4.18 15.68 2.41
N ILE A 186 -3.97 14.41 2.08
CA ILE A 186 -4.86 13.29 2.40
C ILE A 186 -4.27 12.37 3.48
N VAL A 187 -5.15 11.70 4.21
CA VAL A 187 -4.80 10.63 5.15
C VAL A 187 -5.36 9.32 4.61
N LEU A 188 -4.48 8.33 4.43
CA LEU A 188 -4.83 6.97 4.03
C LEU A 188 -4.46 6.02 5.16
N SER A 189 -5.34 5.08 5.48
CA SER A 189 -4.98 3.98 6.36
C SER A 189 -3.97 3.05 5.68
N GLY A 190 -3.02 2.55 6.43
CA GLY A 190 -2.08 1.50 6.02
C GLY A 190 -2.33 0.17 6.71
N ASP A 191 -3.44 0.06 7.46
CA ASP A 191 -3.78 -1.06 8.32
C ASP A 191 -5.18 -1.59 7.99
N ASP A 192 -5.26 -2.84 7.54
CA ASP A 192 -6.52 -3.45 7.09
C ASP A 192 -7.53 -3.65 8.24
N PRO A 193 -7.14 -4.08 9.45
CA PRO A 193 -8.09 -4.20 10.56
C PRO A 193 -8.80 -2.90 10.95
N THR A 194 -8.16 -1.76 10.82
CA THR A 194 -8.65 -0.48 11.36
C THR A 194 -9.05 0.57 10.30
N PHE A 195 -8.88 0.26 9.00
CA PHE A 195 -9.14 1.26 7.96
C PHE A 195 -10.58 1.74 7.92
N PHE A 196 -11.55 0.87 8.23
CA PHE A 196 -12.96 1.24 8.25
C PHE A 196 -13.23 2.33 9.29
N ASP A 197 -12.75 2.14 10.53
CA ASP A 197 -12.89 3.12 11.60
C ASP A 197 -12.11 4.41 11.29
N SER A 198 -10.94 4.29 10.68
CA SER A 198 -10.16 5.43 10.19
C SER A 198 -10.94 6.24 9.17
N MET A 199 -11.64 5.59 8.22
CA MET A 199 -12.47 6.27 7.23
C MET A 199 -13.71 6.92 7.87
N LEU A 200 -14.34 6.28 8.85
CA LEU A 200 -15.43 6.90 9.63
C LEU A 200 -14.97 8.12 10.40
N ALA A 201 -13.71 8.15 10.83
CA ALA A 201 -13.13 9.34 11.47
C ALA A 201 -12.79 10.46 10.48
N GLY A 202 -12.78 10.19 9.16
CA GLY A 202 -12.56 11.17 8.11
C GLY A 202 -11.31 10.95 7.24
N SER A 203 -10.64 9.78 7.32
CA SER A 203 -9.58 9.45 6.37
C SER A 203 -10.15 9.20 4.97
N HIS A 204 -9.30 9.32 3.95
CA HIS A 204 -9.70 9.37 2.54
C HIS A 204 -9.74 8.00 1.88
N GLY A 205 -9.27 6.95 2.56
CA GLY A 205 -9.21 5.60 2.01
C GLY A 205 -8.14 4.74 2.68
N VAL A 206 -7.73 3.69 1.99
CA VAL A 206 -6.76 2.71 2.46
C VAL A 206 -5.78 2.31 1.37
N ILE A 207 -4.51 2.10 1.73
CA ILE A 207 -3.56 1.32 0.92
C ILE A 207 -3.46 -0.07 1.53
N SER A 208 -4.21 -1.01 0.98
CA SER A 208 -4.62 -2.28 1.58
C SER A 208 -3.77 -3.46 1.09
N VAL A 209 -3.53 -4.42 1.97
CA VAL A 209 -3.06 -5.78 1.65
C VAL A 209 -4.27 -6.68 1.37
N ALA A 210 -5.35 -6.56 2.14
CA ALA A 210 -6.58 -7.35 1.99
C ALA A 210 -7.20 -7.19 0.60
N ALA A 211 -7.05 -6.03 -0.03
CA ALA A 211 -7.52 -5.78 -1.39
C ALA A 211 -6.91 -6.72 -2.44
N ASN A 212 -5.75 -7.35 -2.20
CA ASN A 212 -5.22 -8.39 -3.09
C ASN A 212 -6.11 -9.64 -3.13
N ILE A 213 -6.89 -9.92 -2.07
CA ILE A 213 -7.78 -11.09 -1.97
C ILE A 213 -9.24 -10.68 -2.21
N PHE A 214 -9.64 -9.52 -1.70
CA PHE A 214 -11.00 -8.99 -1.71
C PHE A 214 -11.09 -7.61 -2.37
N PRO A 215 -10.66 -7.47 -3.64
CA PRO A 215 -10.59 -6.14 -4.26
C PRO A 215 -11.96 -5.47 -4.37
N LYS A 216 -13.01 -6.23 -4.67
CA LYS A 216 -14.38 -5.74 -4.81
C LYS A 216 -14.99 -5.31 -3.48
N GLU A 217 -14.78 -6.11 -2.44
CA GLU A 217 -15.32 -5.87 -1.11
C GLU A 217 -14.66 -4.65 -0.48
N VAL A 218 -13.33 -4.57 -0.48
CA VAL A 218 -12.59 -3.41 0.05
C VAL A 218 -12.95 -2.13 -0.73
N SER A 219 -13.04 -2.21 -2.06
CA SER A 219 -13.50 -1.08 -2.89
C SER A 219 -14.92 -0.66 -2.52
N SER A 220 -15.82 -1.63 -2.30
CA SER A 220 -17.21 -1.36 -1.91
C SER A 220 -17.31 -0.75 -0.51
N ILE A 221 -16.52 -1.20 0.46
CA ILE A 221 -16.45 -0.60 1.80
C ILE A 221 -16.05 0.87 1.68
N CYS A 222 -14.92 1.15 1.01
CA CYS A 222 -14.44 2.53 0.86
C CYS A 222 -15.47 3.43 0.18
N ARG A 223 -16.05 2.98 -0.94
CA ARG A 223 -17.08 3.73 -1.67
C ARG A 223 -18.30 4.01 -0.79
N ASN A 224 -18.83 3.01 -0.10
CA ASN A 224 -20.01 3.19 0.74
C ASN A 224 -19.75 4.17 1.91
N VAL A 225 -18.55 4.16 2.51
CA VAL A 225 -18.20 5.17 3.52
C VAL A 225 -18.17 6.56 2.91
N LEU A 226 -17.52 6.74 1.76
CA LEU A 226 -17.41 8.04 1.07
C LEU A 226 -18.77 8.57 0.60
N ASP A 227 -19.69 7.67 0.23
CA ASP A 227 -21.06 8.00 -0.19
C ASP A 227 -22.03 8.19 0.99
N GLY A 228 -21.57 7.99 2.24
CA GLY A 228 -22.39 8.10 3.46
C GLY A 228 -23.26 6.87 3.75
N ASN A 229 -23.10 5.77 3.03
CA ASN A 229 -23.83 4.51 3.21
C ASN A 229 -23.20 3.61 4.28
N VAL A 230 -22.97 4.17 5.49
CA VAL A 230 -22.17 3.55 6.56
C VAL A 230 -22.64 2.15 6.93
N ASN A 231 -23.95 1.91 7.02
CA ASN A 231 -24.51 0.59 7.39
C ASN A 231 -24.13 -0.52 6.39
N GLU A 232 -24.07 -0.20 5.10
CA GLU A 232 -23.67 -1.19 4.08
C GLU A 232 -22.15 -1.44 4.12
N ALA A 233 -21.37 -0.39 4.37
CA ALA A 233 -19.94 -0.52 4.57
C ALA A 233 -19.61 -1.38 5.81
N GLU A 234 -20.30 -1.16 6.93
CA GLU A 234 -20.13 -1.92 8.17
C GLU A 234 -20.41 -3.41 7.97
N LYS A 235 -21.49 -3.77 7.29
CA LYS A 235 -21.81 -5.18 6.99
C LYS A 235 -20.69 -5.87 6.22
N LEU A 236 -20.14 -5.20 5.19
CA LEU A 236 -19.02 -5.74 4.40
C LEU A 236 -17.75 -5.83 5.25
N ASN A 237 -17.46 -4.82 6.06
CA ASN A 237 -16.30 -4.83 6.94
C ASN A 237 -16.38 -5.95 7.99
N LEU A 238 -17.55 -6.18 8.59
CA LEU A 238 -17.78 -7.28 9.53
C LEU A 238 -17.56 -8.65 8.88
N LEU A 239 -17.96 -8.81 7.61
CA LEU A 239 -17.69 -10.04 6.85
C LEU A 239 -16.20 -10.32 6.72
N LEU A 240 -15.38 -9.27 6.46
CA LEU A 240 -13.94 -9.40 6.27
C LEU A 240 -13.15 -9.37 7.59
N SER A 241 -13.72 -8.87 8.68
CA SER A 241 -12.99 -8.62 9.93
C SER A 241 -12.32 -9.87 10.51
N SER A 242 -12.98 -11.03 10.41
CA SER A 242 -12.42 -12.31 10.87
C SER A 242 -11.26 -12.82 10.00
N PHE A 243 -11.05 -12.22 8.83
CA PHE A 243 -10.03 -12.61 7.88
C PHE A 243 -8.77 -11.75 7.95
N TYR A 244 -8.87 -10.50 8.40
CA TYR A 244 -7.70 -9.60 8.42
C TYR A 244 -6.50 -10.18 9.19
N ASP A 245 -6.74 -10.85 10.30
CA ASP A 245 -5.69 -11.51 11.09
C ASP A 245 -4.90 -12.55 10.28
N CYS A 246 -5.56 -13.22 9.32
CA CYS A 246 -4.91 -14.21 8.46
C CYS A 246 -3.83 -13.62 7.57
N LEU A 247 -3.92 -12.34 7.24
CA LEU A 247 -2.95 -11.64 6.41
C LEU A 247 -1.63 -11.34 7.12
N PHE A 248 -1.63 -11.45 8.46
CA PHE A 248 -0.50 -11.04 9.30
C PHE A 248 -0.04 -12.11 10.29
N VAL A 249 -0.47 -13.38 10.10
CA VAL A 249 0.04 -14.54 10.88
C VAL A 249 1.53 -14.76 10.69
N GLU A 250 2.06 -14.32 9.55
CA GLU A 250 3.49 -14.13 9.26
C GLU A 250 3.69 -12.78 8.57
N SER A 251 4.94 -12.41 8.35
CA SER A 251 5.26 -11.13 7.71
C SER A 251 4.63 -11.02 6.32
N ASN A 252 3.85 -9.96 6.09
CA ASN A 252 3.39 -9.60 4.74
C ASN A 252 4.62 -9.37 3.81
N PRO A 253 4.66 -9.98 2.58
CA PRO A 253 3.55 -10.55 1.82
C PRO A 253 3.41 -12.09 1.88
N ILE A 254 4.00 -12.79 2.84
CA ILE A 254 3.98 -14.25 2.89
C ILE A 254 2.53 -14.80 2.83
N PRO A 255 1.61 -14.42 3.75
CA PRO A 255 0.26 -14.98 3.73
C PRO A 255 -0.53 -14.62 2.47
N VAL A 256 -0.49 -13.36 2.05
CA VAL A 256 -1.28 -12.90 0.90
C VAL A 256 -0.83 -13.54 -0.42
N LYS A 257 0.48 -13.75 -0.63
CA LYS A 257 0.97 -14.47 -1.82
C LYS A 257 0.56 -15.93 -1.80
N TRP A 258 0.64 -16.60 -0.64
CA TRP A 258 0.19 -17.97 -0.51
C TRP A 258 -1.32 -18.10 -0.81
N MET A 259 -2.15 -17.19 -0.31
CA MET A 259 -3.59 -17.18 -0.60
C MET A 259 -3.89 -16.98 -2.08
N LEU A 260 -3.24 -16.02 -2.73
CA LEU A 260 -3.38 -15.78 -4.17
C LEU A 260 -2.97 -17.02 -5.00
N ALA A 261 -1.93 -17.75 -4.56
CA ALA A 261 -1.53 -19.01 -5.18
C ALA A 261 -2.61 -20.09 -5.00
N LYS A 262 -3.25 -20.20 -3.83
CA LYS A 262 -4.38 -21.13 -3.61
C LYS A 262 -5.61 -20.76 -4.44
N MET A 263 -5.82 -19.47 -4.70
CA MET A 263 -6.85 -18.98 -5.63
C MET A 263 -6.50 -19.20 -7.11
N GLY A 264 -5.33 -19.75 -7.41
CA GLY A 264 -4.86 -19.99 -8.78
C GLY A 264 -4.53 -18.71 -9.56
N LYS A 265 -4.29 -17.59 -8.88
CA LYS A 265 -4.02 -16.30 -9.52
C LYS A 265 -2.54 -16.04 -9.81
N ILE A 266 -1.66 -16.64 -9.01
CA ILE A 266 -0.20 -16.54 -9.14
C ILE A 266 0.47 -17.87 -8.76
N ASN A 267 1.77 -18.02 -9.03
CA ASN A 267 2.59 -19.08 -8.43
C ASN A 267 2.87 -18.78 -6.94
N SER A 268 3.18 -19.83 -6.14
CA SER A 268 3.51 -19.66 -4.71
C SER A 268 4.89 -19.05 -4.44
N ALA A 269 5.66 -18.77 -5.49
CA ALA A 269 7.04 -18.30 -5.36
C ALA A 269 7.17 -16.96 -4.64
N ILE A 270 8.11 -16.92 -3.72
CA ILE A 270 8.53 -15.75 -2.94
C ILE A 270 10.04 -15.79 -2.78
N ARG A 271 10.70 -14.64 -2.72
CA ARG A 271 12.17 -14.57 -2.64
C ARG A 271 12.69 -14.60 -1.21
N LEU A 272 13.79 -15.28 -1.00
CA LEU A 272 14.56 -15.17 0.26
C LEU A 272 14.92 -13.71 0.54
N PRO A 273 14.93 -13.30 1.82
CA PRO A 273 14.84 -14.12 3.04
C PRO A 273 13.43 -14.56 3.42
N LEU A 274 12.39 -14.14 2.68
CA LEU A 274 11.03 -14.61 2.90
C LEU A 274 10.87 -16.02 2.31
N THR A 275 9.98 -16.82 2.92
CA THR A 275 9.68 -18.19 2.53
C THR A 275 8.18 -18.36 2.30
N GLU A 276 7.77 -19.47 1.73
CA GLU A 276 6.34 -19.81 1.69
C GLU A 276 5.76 -19.86 3.11
N LEU A 277 4.45 -19.61 3.21
CA LEU A 277 3.69 -19.64 4.46
C LEU A 277 3.87 -20.97 5.18
N ASN A 278 4.11 -20.92 6.50
CA ASN A 278 4.25 -22.13 7.32
C ASN A 278 2.97 -22.96 7.29
N GLU A 279 3.13 -24.29 7.13
CA GLU A 279 2.03 -25.24 6.99
C GLU A 279 1.07 -25.25 8.19
N THR A 280 1.51 -24.79 9.37
CA THR A 280 0.66 -24.69 10.55
C THR A 280 -0.55 -23.77 10.37
N TYR A 281 -0.46 -22.79 9.47
CA TYR A 281 -1.54 -21.83 9.19
C TYR A 281 -2.44 -22.24 8.03
N HIS A 282 -2.05 -23.25 7.23
CA HIS A 282 -2.74 -23.60 5.98
C HIS A 282 -4.20 -23.94 6.19
N ASN A 283 -4.50 -24.84 7.16
CA ASN A 283 -5.87 -25.34 7.35
C ASN A 283 -6.83 -24.23 7.81
N ASP A 284 -6.38 -23.38 8.74
CA ASP A 284 -7.20 -22.31 9.29
C ASP A 284 -7.53 -21.27 8.21
N ILE A 285 -6.53 -20.88 7.39
CA ILE A 285 -6.70 -19.93 6.31
C ILE A 285 -7.60 -20.51 5.20
N LEU A 286 -7.39 -21.79 4.81
CA LEU A 286 -8.24 -22.45 3.82
C LEU A 286 -9.70 -22.56 4.28
N SER A 287 -9.94 -22.82 5.57
CA SER A 287 -11.30 -22.84 6.14
C SER A 287 -11.96 -21.47 5.97
N LYS A 288 -11.27 -20.40 6.33
CA LYS A 288 -11.79 -19.03 6.22
C LYS A 288 -12.01 -18.60 4.77
N LEU A 289 -11.12 -18.96 3.85
CA LEU A 289 -11.33 -18.67 2.41
C LEU A 289 -12.56 -19.37 1.85
N LYS A 290 -12.85 -20.60 2.30
CA LYS A 290 -14.07 -21.33 1.93
C LYS A 290 -15.32 -20.73 2.54
N GLU A 291 -15.28 -20.34 3.84
CA GLU A 291 -16.39 -19.66 4.51
C GLU A 291 -16.79 -18.34 3.80
N LEU A 292 -15.81 -17.66 3.20
CA LEU A 292 -16.01 -16.43 2.43
C LEU A 292 -16.26 -16.68 0.94
N GLU A 293 -16.45 -17.93 0.52
CA GLU A 293 -16.73 -18.33 -0.88
C GLU A 293 -15.64 -17.86 -1.87
N ILE A 294 -14.39 -17.79 -1.43
CA ILE A 294 -13.24 -17.42 -2.27
C ILE A 294 -12.60 -18.66 -2.95
N LEU A 295 -12.74 -19.85 -2.33
CA LEU A 295 -12.25 -21.14 -2.84
C LEU A 295 -13.38 -22.16 -2.97
#